data_3c195e417e804bc967c1b5d97171d173
#
_entry.id   3c195e417e804bc967c1b5d97171d173
#
_cell.length_a   1.000
_cell.length_b   1.000
_cell.length_c   1.000
_cell.angle_alpha   90.00
_cell.angle_beta   90.00
_cell.angle_gamma   90.00
#
_symmetry.space_group_name_H-M   'P 1'
#
loop_
_entity.id
_entity.type
_entity.pdbx_description
1 polymer ?
#
loop_
_entity_poly.entity_id
_entity_poly.type
_entity_poly.pdbx_seq_one_letter_code
_entity_poly.pdbx_strand_id
1 'polypeptide(L)'
;MPRKKDVMGQYMPTVEETEAYRWCINNGIYISPFANGEGAWYIEIKMNNKINRSPLTYGPVSIWIQMYEFYKYYYNKYAQKI
;
A
#
# COMPACT_ATOMS: atom_id res chain seq x y z
N MET A 1 -9.73 -14.51 -15.07
CA MET A 1 -9.93 -14.67 -14.50
C MET A 1 -9.82 -14.14 -13.65
N PRO A 2 -10.10 -13.94 -13.33
CA PRO A 2 -9.92 -13.22 -12.51
C PRO A 2 -9.37 -13.57 -11.39
N ARG A 3 -9.10 -13.19 -10.81
CA ARG A 3 -8.42 -13.46 -9.94
C ARG A 3 -9.16 -13.93 -8.95
N LYS A 4 -9.20 -14.45 -8.50
CA LYS A 4 -9.70 -14.93 -7.72
C LYS A 4 -9.85 -14.47 -6.72
N LYS A 5 -10.15 -13.96 -6.26
CA LYS A 5 -10.29 -13.59 -5.43
C LYS A 5 -10.36 -13.89 -4.70
N ASP A 6 -10.26 -13.79 -4.68
CA ASP A 6 -10.19 -13.87 -4.10
C ASP A 6 -10.80 -14.44 -3.12
N VAL A 7 -10.72 -15.24 -3.09
CA VAL A 7 -11.16 -15.95 -2.09
C VAL A 7 -10.85 -15.25 -0.90
N MET A 8 -11.45 -15.12 0.05
CA MET A 8 -11.16 -14.40 1.22
C MET A 8 -10.89 -12.96 0.98
N GLY A 9 -11.28 -12.47 -0.18
CA GLY A 9 -11.12 -11.07 -0.46
C GLY A 9 -9.72 -10.54 -0.49
N GLN A 10 -8.77 -11.41 -0.67
CA GLN A 10 -7.39 -10.97 -0.70
C GLN A 10 -7.07 -10.35 -2.03
N TYR A 11 -6.33 -9.27 -1.98
CA TYR A 11 -5.88 -8.59 -3.18
C TYR A 11 -4.63 -9.26 -3.71
N MET A 12 -4.58 -9.48 -5.01
CA MET A 12 -3.42 -10.08 -5.64
C MET A 12 -2.68 -9.00 -6.41
N PRO A 13 -1.54 -8.57 -5.93
CA PRO A 13 -0.82 -7.50 -6.61
C PRO A 13 -0.24 -7.96 -7.93
N THR A 14 -0.08 -7.02 -8.84
CA THR A 14 0.56 -7.28 -10.11
C THR A 14 2.07 -7.33 -9.90
N VAL A 15 2.79 -7.73 -10.95
CA VAL A 15 4.24 -7.75 -10.89
C VAL A 15 4.78 -6.35 -10.62
N GLU A 16 4.19 -5.36 -11.29
CA GLU A 16 4.62 -3.98 -11.13
C GLU A 16 4.42 -3.51 -9.70
N GLU A 17 3.30 -3.86 -9.11
CA GLU A 17 3.02 -3.48 -7.74
C GLU A 17 3.95 -4.18 -6.77
N THR A 18 4.26 -5.43 -7.03
CA THR A 18 5.17 -6.18 -6.19
C THR A 18 6.57 -5.59 -6.24
N GLU A 19 7.01 -5.16 -7.42
CA GLU A 19 8.32 -4.54 -7.54
C GLU A 19 8.36 -3.22 -6.79
N ALA A 20 7.31 -2.44 -6.89
CA ALA A 20 7.25 -1.17 -6.18
C ALA A 20 7.29 -1.41 -4.67
N TYR A 21 6.53 -2.37 -4.21
CA TYR A 21 6.52 -2.72 -2.80
C TYR A 21 7.92 -3.12 -2.33
N ARG A 22 8.56 -4.01 -3.07
CA ARG A 22 9.88 -4.49 -2.67
C ARG A 22 10.89 -3.37 -2.63
N TRP A 23 10.85 -2.49 -3.63
CA TRP A 23 11.75 -1.36 -3.65
C TRP A 23 11.54 -0.47 -2.44
N CYS A 24 10.28 -0.19 -2.12
CA CYS A 24 9.97 0.68 -0.98
C CYS A 24 10.48 0.09 0.32
N ILE A 25 10.21 -1.19 0.55
CA ILE A 25 10.65 -1.84 1.78
C ILE A 25 12.16 -1.80 1.90
N ASN A 26 12.85 -2.05 0.79
CA ASN A 26 14.32 -2.04 0.80
C ASN A 26 14.90 -0.65 0.99
N ASN A 27 14.08 0.37 0.82
CA ASN A 27 14.54 1.74 0.97
C ASN A 27 13.91 2.46 2.15
N GLY A 28 13.36 1.69 3.08
CA GLY A 28 12.88 2.27 4.33
C GLY A 28 11.53 2.92 4.26
N ILE A 29 10.75 2.62 3.25
CA ILE A 29 9.41 3.17 3.12
C ILE A 29 8.42 2.05 3.41
N TYR A 30 7.65 2.21 4.49
CA TYR A 30 6.72 1.18 4.93
C TYR A 30 5.32 1.74 4.95
N ILE A 31 4.41 1.05 4.28
CA ILE A 31 3.02 1.50 4.19
C ILE A 31 2.17 0.40 4.79
N SER A 32 1.43 0.74 5.82
CA SER A 32 0.69 -0.25 6.61
C SER A 32 -0.74 0.17 6.84
N PRO A 33 -1.66 -0.78 6.90
CA PRO A 33 -3.05 -0.47 7.21
C PRO A 33 -3.27 -0.52 8.72
N PHE A 34 -4.14 0.35 9.21
CA PHE A 34 -4.54 0.34 10.61
C PHE A 34 -6.03 0.46 10.71
N ALA A 35 -6.64 -0.48 11.38
CA ALA A 35 -8.08 -0.47 11.55
C ALA A 35 -8.49 0.71 12.43
N ASN A 36 -9.60 1.34 12.07
CA ASN A 36 -10.09 2.45 12.85
C ASN A 36 -11.15 2.02 13.88
N GLY A 37 -11.44 0.72 13.93
CA GLY A 37 -12.41 0.23 14.88
C GLY A 37 -13.85 0.26 14.40
N GLU A 38 -14.06 0.71 13.18
CA GLU A 38 -15.40 0.84 12.63
C GLU A 38 -15.53 0.19 11.26
N GLY A 39 -14.70 -0.79 10.98
CA GLY A 39 -14.78 -1.48 9.72
C GLY A 39 -14.05 -0.82 8.58
N ALA A 40 -13.24 0.16 8.88
CA ALA A 40 -12.45 0.83 7.87
C ALA A 40 -11.02 0.92 8.37
N TRP A 41 -10.11 1.29 7.48
CA TRP A 41 -8.70 1.35 7.81
C TRP A 41 -8.08 2.65 7.32
N TYR A 42 -7.15 3.17 8.12
CA TYR A 42 -6.27 4.24 7.67
C TYR A 42 -5.06 3.61 7.01
N ILE A 43 -4.28 4.40 6.32
CA ILE A 43 -2.98 3.99 5.83
C ILE A 43 -1.93 4.83 6.56
N GLU A 44 -0.92 4.15 7.09
CA GLU A 44 0.18 4.81 7.75
C GLU A 44 1.41 4.66 6.90
N ILE A 45 2.13 5.73 6.68
CA ILE A 45 3.32 5.74 5.84
C ILE A 45 4.50 6.14 6.71
N LYS A 46 5.45 5.22 6.85
CA LYS A 46 6.64 5.48 7.65
C LYS A 46 7.82 5.64 6.71
N MET A 47 8.48 6.77 6.81
CA MET A 47 9.58 7.10 5.94
C MET A 47 10.49 8.08 6.66
N ASN A 48 11.79 7.80 6.66
CA ASN A 48 12.77 8.67 7.31
C ASN A 48 12.47 8.92 8.78
N ASN A 49 11.99 7.87 9.46
CA ASN A 49 11.65 7.94 10.89
C ASN A 49 10.47 8.85 11.17
N LYS A 50 9.71 9.18 10.16
CA LYS A 50 8.49 9.96 10.33
C LYS A 50 7.32 9.10 9.96
N ILE A 51 6.22 9.29 10.66
CA ILE A 51 5.01 8.53 10.40
C ILE A 51 3.91 9.50 10.03
N ASN A 52 3.34 9.32 8.86
CA ASN A 52 2.20 10.10 8.41
C ASN A 52 1.04 9.17 8.22
N ARG A 53 -0.15 9.67 8.51
CA ARG A 53 -1.35 8.88 8.37
C ARG A 53 -2.24 9.52 7.32
N SER A 54 -2.82 8.71 6.47
CA SER A 54 -3.69 9.25 5.45
C SER A 54 -4.92 9.89 6.12
N PRO A 55 -5.46 10.93 5.53
CA PRO A 55 -6.63 11.59 6.11
C PRO A 55 -7.92 10.83 5.85
N LEU A 56 -7.89 9.87 4.95
CA LEU A 56 -9.09 9.12 4.57
C LEU A 56 -9.01 7.71 5.09
N THR A 57 -10.15 7.07 5.21
CA THR A 57 -10.20 5.66 5.53
C THR A 57 -10.69 4.89 4.33
N TYR A 58 -10.41 3.60 4.31
CA TYR A 58 -10.72 2.74 3.18
C TYR A 58 -11.35 1.45 3.66
N GLY A 59 -12.12 0.81 2.80
CA GLY A 59 -12.77 -0.43 3.15
C GLY A 59 -11.83 -1.61 3.03
N PRO A 60 -12.34 -2.81 3.31
CA PRO A 60 -11.47 -3.99 3.38
C PRO A 60 -10.83 -4.40 2.06
N VAL A 61 -11.43 -4.04 0.94
CA VAL A 61 -10.80 -4.32 -0.35
C VAL A 61 -10.01 -3.12 -0.84
N SER A 62 -10.61 -1.94 -0.71
CA SER A 62 -9.98 -0.72 -1.17
C SER A 62 -8.66 -0.45 -0.48
N ILE A 63 -8.51 -0.90 0.75
CA ILE A 63 -7.29 -0.64 1.51
C ILE A 63 -6.08 -1.24 0.81
N TRP A 64 -6.21 -2.45 0.27
CA TRP A 64 -5.09 -3.08 -0.42
C TRP A 64 -4.73 -2.36 -1.70
N ILE A 65 -5.75 -1.98 -2.46
CA ILE A 65 -5.54 -1.26 -3.70
C ILE A 65 -4.84 0.06 -3.42
N GLN A 66 -5.30 0.76 -2.40
CA GLN A 66 -4.73 2.06 -2.09
C GLN A 66 -3.29 1.95 -1.56
N MET A 67 -3.00 0.89 -0.80
CA MET A 67 -1.65 0.68 -0.33
C MET A 67 -0.68 0.53 -1.50
N TYR A 68 -1.06 -0.26 -2.50
CA TYR A 68 -0.18 -0.43 -3.64
C TYR A 68 -0.10 0.81 -4.50
N GLU A 69 -1.14 1.64 -4.52
CA GLU A 69 -1.06 2.92 -5.20
C GLU A 69 0.00 3.79 -4.53
N PHE A 70 0.06 3.79 -3.21
CA PHE A 70 1.10 4.53 -2.52
C PHE A 70 2.48 3.97 -2.79
N TYR A 71 2.63 2.66 -2.80
CA TYR A 71 3.93 2.06 -3.10
C TYR A 71 4.38 2.46 -4.50
N LYS A 72 3.47 2.41 -5.47
CA LYS A 72 3.83 2.81 -6.83
C LYS A 72 4.17 4.29 -6.89
N TYR A 73 3.46 5.10 -6.14
CA TYR A 73 3.73 6.53 -6.12
C TYR A 73 5.15 6.82 -5.64
N TYR A 74 5.56 6.21 -4.53
CA TYR A 74 6.89 6.46 -4.01
C TYR A 74 7.96 5.83 -4.87
N TYR A 75 7.68 4.68 -5.42
CA TYR A 75 8.60 4.04 -6.34
C TYR A 75 8.86 4.94 -7.55
N ASN A 76 7.81 5.46 -8.14
CA ASN A 76 7.96 6.32 -9.31
C ASN A 76 8.63 7.63 -8.96
N LYS A 77 8.37 8.12 -7.77
CA LYS A 77 8.91 9.40 -7.37
C LYS A 77 10.40 9.34 -7.06
N TYR A 78 10.84 8.25 -6.46
CA TYR A 78 12.22 8.18 -5.98
C TYR A 78 13.09 7.19 -6.72
N ALA A 79 12.57 6.06 -7.12
CA ALA A 79 13.39 5.02 -7.72
C ALA A 79 13.83 5.39 -9.12
N GLN A 80 12.97 6.06 -9.86
CA GLN A 80 13.27 6.37 -11.24
C GLN A 80 13.88 7.72 -11.43
N LYS A 81 14.25 8.35 -10.33
CA LYS A 81 14.85 9.62 -10.44
C LYS A 81 16.30 9.43 -10.52
N ILE A 82 16.89 9.60 -11.59
CA ILE A 82 18.31 9.34 -11.72
C ILE A 82 19.08 10.61 -11.97
#